data_8449aea2abfe80a4309de4cb778c516e
#
_entry.id   8449aea2abfe80a4309de4cb778c516e
#
_cell.length_a   1.000
_cell.length_b   1.000
_cell.length_c   1.000
_cell.angle_alpha   90.00
_cell.angle_beta   90.00
_cell.angle_gamma   90.00
#
_symmetry.space_group_name_H-M   'P 1'
#
loop_
_entity.id
_entity.type
_entity.pdbx_description
1 polymer ?
#
loop_
_entity_poly.entity_id
_entity_poly.type
_entity_poly.pdbx_seq_one_letter_code
_entity_poly.pdbx_strand_id
1 'polypeptide(L)'
;MSIPVYRLYNERNNPYKLELRAGRNGLYKEVAWVHIMEDTEYASFLSKNELIFTTGMGKGDNARWLQEFIAALIAIGSTGVVLNIGKYITEEDITEDVAALCNEHQFPLFTMPWNIRLSDITQDFLYSIFLTKQKEYEIVSACKQLFF
;
A
#
# COMPACT_ATOMS: atom_id res chain seq x y z
N MET A 1 -10.71 -1.47 12.15
CA MET A 1 -10.22 -0.88 12.20
C MET A 1 -9.20 -0.64 11.20
N SER A 2 -9.51 0.30 10.37
CA SER A 2 -8.71 0.56 9.19
C SER A 2 -8.88 2.01 8.77
N ILE A 3 -8.05 2.45 7.86
CA ILE A 3 -8.03 3.82 7.36
C ILE A 3 -8.05 3.76 5.83
N PRO A 4 -8.90 4.55 5.14
CA PRO A 4 -8.90 4.49 3.67
C PRO A 4 -7.61 5.02 3.08
N VAL A 5 -7.23 4.49 1.91
CA VAL A 5 -6.00 4.88 1.22
C VAL A 5 -5.93 6.39 1.03
N TYR A 6 -7.05 7.04 0.65
CA TYR A 6 -7.05 8.47 0.37
C TYR A 6 -6.73 9.33 1.59
N ARG A 7 -6.82 8.80 2.80
CA ARG A 7 -6.43 9.52 4.02
C ARG A 7 -4.94 9.36 4.31
N LEU A 8 -4.34 8.23 3.95
CA LEU A 8 -2.90 8.04 4.04
C LEU A 8 -2.20 8.80 2.92
N TYR A 9 -2.74 8.70 1.70
CA TYR A 9 -2.26 9.46 0.56
C TYR A 9 -3.01 10.77 0.46
N ASN A 10 -2.41 11.85 0.96
CA ASN A 10 -3.00 13.17 0.90
C ASN A 10 -2.19 14.03 -0.08
N GLU A 11 -2.79 14.37 -1.22
CA GLU A 11 -2.12 15.14 -2.27
C GLU A 11 -1.64 16.52 -1.78
N ARG A 12 -2.32 17.10 -0.79
CA ARG A 12 -1.98 18.41 -0.25
C ARG A 12 -0.88 18.38 0.79
N ASN A 13 -0.71 17.23 1.46
CA ASN A 13 0.31 17.03 2.47
C ASN A 13 0.97 15.68 2.19
N ASN A 14 1.98 15.70 1.35
CA ASN A 14 2.62 14.50 0.80
C ASN A 14 4.14 14.58 1.03
N PRO A 15 4.60 14.41 2.28
CA PRO A 15 6.02 14.57 2.61
C PRO A 15 6.90 13.48 1.99
N TYR A 16 6.31 12.34 1.64
CA TYR A 16 7.05 11.21 1.05
C TYR A 16 7.03 11.23 -0.47
N LYS A 17 6.46 12.27 -1.06
CA LYS A 17 6.41 12.46 -2.51
C LYS A 17 5.81 11.25 -3.24
N LEU A 18 4.76 10.69 -2.67
CA LEU A 18 4.01 9.63 -3.33
C LEU A 18 3.34 10.17 -4.59
N GLU A 19 3.41 9.38 -5.64
CA GLU A 19 2.74 9.71 -6.91
C GLU A 19 1.82 8.55 -7.27
N LEU A 20 0.54 8.84 -7.42
CA LEU A 20 -0.45 7.85 -7.83
C LEU A 20 -0.33 7.60 -9.33
N ARG A 21 0.00 6.38 -9.70
CA ARG A 21 0.30 6.02 -11.09
C ARG A 21 -0.86 5.28 -11.76
N ALA A 22 -1.66 4.56 -11.00
CA ALA A 22 -2.80 3.81 -11.49
C ALA A 22 -3.72 3.42 -10.33
N GLY A 23 -4.91 2.93 -10.65
CA GLY A 23 -5.83 2.41 -9.63
C GLY A 23 -6.52 3.47 -8.80
N ARG A 24 -6.72 4.67 -9.34
CA ARG A 24 -7.37 5.79 -8.63
C ARG A 24 -8.73 5.39 -8.06
N ASN A 25 -9.46 4.54 -8.74
CA ASN A 25 -10.78 4.09 -8.28
C ASN A 25 -10.72 3.22 -7.02
N GLY A 26 -9.54 2.81 -6.60
CA GLY A 26 -9.33 2.03 -5.38
C GLY A 26 -8.94 2.84 -4.16
N LEU A 27 -8.86 4.17 -4.25
CA LEU A 27 -8.45 5.03 -3.13
C LEU A 27 -9.41 4.99 -1.95
N TYR A 28 -10.65 4.57 -2.16
CA TYR A 28 -11.64 4.41 -1.08
C TYR A 28 -11.40 3.18 -0.21
N LYS A 29 -10.59 2.24 -0.69
CA LYS A 29 -10.36 0.97 0.00
C LYS A 29 -9.63 1.18 1.32
N GLU A 30 -9.93 0.30 2.27
CA GLU A 30 -9.40 0.38 3.62
C GLU A 30 -8.02 -0.28 3.72
N VAL A 31 -7.16 0.30 4.55
CA VAL A 31 -5.84 -0.24 4.90
C VAL A 31 -5.87 -0.63 6.37
N ALA A 32 -5.77 -1.92 6.64
CA ALA A 32 -5.73 -2.44 8.01
C ALA A 32 -4.30 -2.53 8.56
N TRP A 33 -3.32 -2.64 7.68
CA TRP A 33 -1.91 -2.78 8.05
C TRP A 33 -1.02 -2.41 6.87
N VAL A 34 0.25 -2.16 7.13
CA VAL A 34 1.27 -1.98 6.09
C VAL A 34 2.34 -3.05 6.22
N HIS A 35 2.91 -3.47 5.09
CA HIS A 35 3.86 -4.57 5.06
C HIS A 35 4.91 -4.31 3.98
N ILE A 36 6.18 -4.56 4.30
CA ILE A 36 7.26 -4.50 3.30
C ILE A 36 7.47 -5.92 2.77
N MET A 37 7.39 -6.10 1.46
CA MET A 37 7.52 -7.41 0.82
C MET A 37 8.34 -7.30 -0.44
N GLU A 38 9.36 -8.14 -0.58
CA GLU A 38 10.23 -8.17 -1.75
C GLU A 38 10.00 -9.40 -2.64
N ASP A 39 9.30 -10.41 -2.14
CA ASP A 39 9.06 -11.66 -2.84
C ASP A 39 7.66 -12.17 -2.53
N THR A 40 6.98 -12.71 -3.55
CA THR A 40 5.64 -13.27 -3.42
C THR A 40 5.63 -14.70 -2.86
N GLU A 41 6.78 -15.31 -2.63
CA GLU A 41 6.86 -16.64 -2.04
C GLU A 41 6.09 -16.74 -0.72
N TYR A 42 6.07 -15.65 0.04
CA TYR A 42 5.39 -15.60 1.33
C TYR A 42 4.03 -14.90 1.28
N ALA A 43 3.47 -14.71 0.09
CA ALA A 43 2.20 -14.00 -0.09
C ALA A 43 1.05 -14.65 0.69
N SER A 44 1.09 -15.97 0.87
CA SER A 44 0.07 -16.70 1.63
C SER A 44 0.00 -16.31 3.10
N PHE A 45 1.05 -15.68 3.65
CA PHE A 45 1.07 -15.20 5.03
C PHE A 45 0.46 -13.81 5.19
N LEU A 46 0.15 -13.12 4.10
CA LEU A 46 -0.48 -11.81 4.16
C LEU A 46 -1.97 -11.93 4.45
N SER A 47 -2.48 -10.96 5.19
CA SER A 47 -3.90 -10.79 5.40
C SER A 47 -4.47 -9.87 4.33
N LYS A 48 -5.80 -9.84 4.20
CA LYS A 48 -6.48 -8.91 3.32
C LYS A 48 -6.29 -7.46 3.81
N ASN A 49 -6.45 -6.52 2.91
CA ASN A 49 -6.49 -5.08 3.21
C ASN A 49 -5.15 -4.55 3.72
N GLU A 50 -4.05 -5.14 3.32
CA GLU A 50 -2.73 -4.61 3.60
C GLU A 50 -2.24 -3.74 2.45
N LEU A 51 -1.57 -2.64 2.78
CA LEU A 51 -0.85 -1.82 1.81
C LEU A 51 0.59 -2.32 1.78
N ILE A 52 1.06 -2.70 0.61
CA ILE A 52 2.37 -3.34 0.44
C ILE A 52 3.39 -2.32 -0.06
N PHE A 53 4.57 -2.34 0.53
CA PHE A 53 5.72 -1.51 0.12
C PHE A 53 6.81 -2.43 -0.41
N THR A 54 7.44 -2.05 -1.52
CA THR A 54 8.53 -2.85 -2.08
C THR A 54 9.58 -1.96 -2.74
N THR A 55 10.84 -2.40 -2.70
CA THR A 55 11.94 -1.80 -3.46
C THR A 55 12.10 -2.44 -4.83
N GLY A 56 11.50 -3.60 -5.05
CA GLY A 56 11.69 -4.39 -6.25
C GLY A 56 12.98 -5.21 -6.26
N MET A 57 13.63 -5.34 -5.10
CA MET A 57 14.89 -6.11 -5.00
C MET A 57 14.73 -7.56 -5.47
N GLY A 58 13.54 -8.13 -5.34
CA GLY A 58 13.26 -9.49 -5.79
C GLY A 58 13.13 -9.66 -7.30
N LYS A 59 13.15 -8.56 -8.06
CA LYS A 59 12.94 -8.60 -9.50
C LYS A 59 14.01 -9.43 -10.25
N GLY A 60 15.28 -9.29 -9.88
CA GLY A 60 16.37 -9.92 -10.62
C GLY A 60 16.32 -9.54 -12.11
N ASP A 61 16.40 -10.55 -12.98
CA ASP A 61 16.35 -10.35 -14.44
C ASP A 61 14.96 -10.56 -15.05
N ASN A 62 13.94 -10.69 -14.21
CA ASN A 62 12.57 -10.95 -14.68
C ASN A 62 11.89 -9.64 -15.12
N ALA A 63 11.80 -9.43 -16.44
CA ALA A 63 11.19 -8.23 -17.00
C ALA A 63 9.68 -8.11 -16.67
N ARG A 64 9.03 -9.22 -16.31
CA ARG A 64 7.60 -9.25 -15.97
C ARG A 64 7.34 -9.30 -14.47
N TRP A 65 8.38 -9.13 -13.67
CA TRP A 65 8.29 -9.26 -12.22
C TRP A 65 7.21 -8.39 -11.62
N LEU A 66 7.15 -7.12 -12.01
CA LEU A 66 6.20 -6.17 -11.42
C LEU A 66 4.75 -6.59 -11.71
N GLN A 67 4.46 -6.99 -12.94
CA GLN A 67 3.13 -7.45 -13.31
C GLN A 67 2.74 -8.70 -12.52
N GLU A 68 3.64 -9.64 -12.40
CA GLU A 68 3.41 -10.88 -11.64
C GLU A 68 3.25 -10.61 -10.15
N PHE A 69 4.07 -9.71 -9.61
CA PHE A 69 4.00 -9.29 -8.20
C PHE A 69 2.65 -8.66 -7.88
N ILE A 70 2.21 -7.70 -8.69
CA ILE A 70 0.93 -7.03 -8.50
C ILE A 70 -0.24 -8.02 -8.64
N ALA A 71 -0.19 -8.91 -9.63
CA ALA A 71 -1.23 -9.92 -9.80
C ALA A 71 -1.36 -10.81 -8.56
N ALA A 72 -0.25 -11.21 -7.97
CA ALA A 72 -0.25 -12.01 -6.74
C ALA A 72 -0.86 -11.22 -5.57
N LEU A 73 -0.52 -9.94 -5.43
CA LEU A 73 -1.09 -9.09 -4.38
C LEU A 73 -2.60 -8.91 -4.54
N ILE A 74 -3.06 -8.71 -5.77
CA ILE A 74 -4.49 -8.60 -6.05
C ILE A 74 -5.22 -9.88 -5.65
N ALA A 75 -4.63 -11.03 -5.96
CA ALA A 75 -5.24 -12.34 -5.68
C ALA A 75 -5.44 -12.58 -4.17
N ILE A 76 -4.55 -12.06 -3.33
CA ILE A 76 -4.69 -12.22 -1.87
C ILE A 76 -5.48 -11.10 -1.20
N GLY A 77 -5.98 -10.14 -1.96
CA GLY A 77 -6.82 -9.08 -1.44
C GLY A 77 -6.08 -7.90 -0.82
N SER A 78 -4.81 -7.68 -1.20
CA SER A 78 -4.08 -6.48 -0.79
C SER A 78 -4.77 -5.22 -1.29
N THR A 79 -4.63 -4.13 -0.55
CA THR A 79 -5.30 -2.86 -0.88
C THR A 79 -4.59 -2.12 -2.01
N GLY A 80 -3.28 -2.14 -2.03
CA GLY A 80 -2.48 -1.43 -3.01
C GLY A 80 -1.00 -1.66 -2.79
N VAL A 81 -0.17 -0.99 -3.58
CA VAL A 81 1.28 -1.11 -3.49
C VAL A 81 1.97 0.23 -3.67
N VAL A 82 3.03 0.45 -2.93
CA VAL A 82 3.93 1.59 -3.06
C VAL A 82 5.29 1.06 -3.51
N LEU A 83 5.75 1.54 -4.66
CA LEU A 83 7.04 1.16 -5.25
C LEU A 83 8.08 2.23 -4.92
N ASN A 84 9.15 1.83 -4.26
CA ASN A 84 10.29 2.71 -4.01
C ASN A 84 11.23 2.60 -5.21
N ILE A 85 11.01 3.45 -6.22
CA ILE A 85 11.64 3.33 -7.52
C ILE A 85 12.98 4.07 -7.60
N GLY A 86 13.84 3.62 -8.50
CA GLY A 86 15.10 4.26 -8.84
C GLY A 86 16.32 3.36 -8.83
N LYS A 87 16.27 2.25 -8.10
CA LYS A 87 17.41 1.31 -8.06
C LYS A 87 17.08 -0.02 -8.73
N TYR A 88 16.07 -0.74 -8.26
CA TYR A 88 15.71 -2.05 -8.80
C TYR A 88 14.56 -1.95 -9.79
N ILE A 89 13.56 -1.11 -9.48
CA ILE A 89 12.44 -0.80 -10.36
C ILE A 89 12.61 0.63 -10.85
N THR A 90 12.34 0.85 -12.13
CA THR A 90 12.40 2.18 -12.77
C THR A 90 11.07 2.49 -13.44
N GLU A 91 10.95 3.68 -13.99
CA GLU A 91 9.76 4.10 -14.75
C GLU A 91 9.42 3.13 -15.88
N GLU A 92 10.42 2.51 -16.48
CA GLU A 92 10.23 1.58 -17.59
C GLU A 92 9.48 0.32 -17.19
N ASP A 93 9.56 -0.06 -15.90
CA ASP A 93 8.85 -1.23 -15.39
C ASP A 93 7.34 -0.99 -15.24
N ILE A 94 6.93 0.28 -15.16
CA ILE A 94 5.52 0.66 -15.04
C ILE A 94 4.93 0.79 -16.43
N THR A 95 4.62 -0.35 -17.03
CA THR A 95 4.10 -0.44 -18.38
C THR A 95 2.60 -0.14 -18.43
N GLU A 96 2.07 0.02 -19.65
CA GLU A 96 0.63 0.16 -19.84
C GLU A 96 -0.12 -1.07 -19.35
N ASP A 97 0.47 -2.26 -19.49
CA ASP A 97 -0.15 -3.50 -18.99
C ASP A 97 -0.26 -3.51 -17.47
N VAL A 98 0.79 -3.04 -16.77
CA VAL A 98 0.76 -2.90 -15.32
C VAL A 98 -0.31 -1.90 -14.89
N ALA A 99 -0.37 -0.75 -15.53
CA ALA A 99 -1.37 0.27 -15.22
C ALA A 99 -2.78 -0.24 -15.49
N ALA A 100 -3.00 -0.94 -16.60
CA ALA A 100 -4.29 -1.52 -16.94
C ALA A 100 -4.74 -2.55 -15.90
N LEU A 101 -3.83 -3.40 -15.45
CA LEU A 101 -4.10 -4.40 -14.42
C LEU A 101 -4.58 -3.72 -13.12
N CYS A 102 -3.88 -2.68 -12.70
CA CYS A 102 -4.22 -1.93 -11.49
C CYS A 102 -5.58 -1.22 -11.64
N ASN A 103 -5.83 -0.59 -12.79
CA ASN A 103 -7.09 0.10 -13.04
C ASN A 103 -8.27 -0.87 -13.08
N GLU A 104 -8.10 -2.02 -13.70
CA GLU A 104 -9.14 -3.04 -13.83
C GLU A 104 -9.57 -3.57 -12.46
N HIS A 105 -8.62 -3.74 -11.55
CA HIS A 105 -8.87 -4.31 -10.22
C HIS A 105 -8.99 -3.26 -9.11
N GLN A 106 -9.05 -1.98 -9.46
CA GLN A 106 -9.14 -0.89 -8.47
C GLN A 106 -8.02 -1.00 -7.43
N PHE A 107 -6.80 -1.21 -7.91
CA PHE A 107 -5.63 -1.46 -7.09
C PHE A 107 -4.68 -0.26 -7.17
N PRO A 108 -4.68 0.63 -6.16
CA PRO A 108 -3.82 1.81 -6.19
C PRO A 108 -2.34 1.46 -6.29
N LEU A 109 -1.69 2.04 -7.28
CA LEU A 109 -0.26 1.89 -7.52
C LEU A 109 0.41 3.23 -7.34
N PHE A 110 1.28 3.33 -6.35
CA PHE A 110 2.06 4.53 -6.06
C PHE A 110 3.53 4.30 -6.34
N THR A 111 4.23 5.40 -6.67
CA THR A 111 5.68 5.41 -6.66
C THR A 111 6.18 6.38 -5.60
N MET A 112 7.39 6.13 -5.11
CA MET A 112 8.08 6.96 -4.13
C MET A 112 9.56 7.05 -4.56
N PRO A 113 10.18 8.25 -4.53
CA PRO A 113 11.58 8.37 -4.92
C PRO A 113 12.51 7.53 -4.06
N TRP A 114 13.60 7.05 -4.65
CA TRP A 114 14.56 6.18 -3.96
C TRP A 114 15.19 6.82 -2.73
N ASN A 115 15.38 8.14 -2.74
CA ASN A 115 15.99 8.84 -1.61
C ASN A 115 15.12 8.93 -0.37
N ILE A 116 13.86 8.52 -0.45
CA ILE A 116 12.95 8.47 0.70
C ILE A 116 12.98 7.06 1.27
N ARG A 117 13.14 6.97 2.58
CA ARG A 117 13.31 5.68 3.27
C ARG A 117 11.96 5.02 3.52
N LEU A 118 11.87 3.73 3.17
CA LEU A 118 10.67 2.95 3.44
C LEU A 118 10.32 2.92 4.93
N SER A 119 11.33 2.86 5.79
CA SER A 119 11.09 2.83 7.24
C SER A 119 10.37 4.07 7.75
N ASP A 120 10.62 5.23 7.15
CA ASP A 120 9.98 6.48 7.59
C ASP A 120 8.49 6.49 7.25
N ILE A 121 8.15 6.17 6.01
CA ILE A 121 6.74 6.17 5.58
C ILE A 121 5.94 5.03 6.24
N THR A 122 6.53 3.86 6.37
CA THR A 122 5.83 2.72 6.99
C THR A 122 5.53 2.98 8.46
N GLN A 123 6.46 3.58 9.19
CA GLN A 123 6.23 3.97 10.59
C GLN A 123 5.10 4.98 10.71
N ASP A 124 5.09 5.99 9.85
CA ASP A 124 4.05 7.02 9.85
C ASP A 124 2.68 6.43 9.57
N PHE A 125 2.59 5.56 8.57
CA PHE A 125 1.32 4.94 8.19
C PHE A 125 0.83 3.99 9.27
N LEU A 126 1.72 3.20 9.88
CA LEU A 126 1.37 2.34 11.00
C LEU A 126 0.88 3.14 12.20
N TYR A 127 1.53 4.27 12.47
CA TYR A 127 1.11 5.15 13.55
C TYR A 127 -0.31 5.70 13.30
N SER A 128 -0.60 6.11 12.08
CA SER A 128 -1.93 6.59 11.70
C SER A 128 -3.00 5.52 11.88
N ILE A 129 -2.68 4.27 11.47
CA ILE A 129 -3.58 3.13 11.65
C ILE A 129 -3.79 2.85 13.14
N PHE A 130 -2.73 2.87 13.92
CA PHE A 130 -2.79 2.64 15.37
C PHE A 130 -3.67 3.68 16.06
N LEU A 131 -3.49 4.96 15.75
CA LEU A 131 -4.30 6.03 16.33
C LEU A 131 -5.78 5.87 15.98
N THR A 132 -6.10 5.46 14.78
CA THR A 132 -7.48 5.21 14.35
C THR A 132 -8.10 4.08 15.16
N LYS A 133 -7.37 2.98 15.35
CA LYS A 133 -7.82 1.85 16.16
C LYS A 133 -8.04 2.25 17.62
N GLN A 134 -7.12 3.01 18.18
CA GLN A 134 -7.21 3.47 19.57
C GLN A 134 -8.42 4.39 19.76
N LYS A 135 -8.65 5.31 18.85
CA LYS A 135 -9.79 6.22 18.88
C LYS A 135 -11.11 5.46 18.86
N GLU A 136 -11.22 4.45 18.00
CA GLU A 136 -12.41 3.60 17.92
C GLU A 136 -12.63 2.84 19.23
N TYR A 137 -11.56 2.32 19.82
CA TYR A 137 -11.64 1.65 21.12
C TYR A 137 -12.16 2.59 22.21
N GLU A 138 -11.67 3.81 22.26
CA GLU A 138 -12.12 4.82 23.23
C GLU A 138 -13.61 5.15 23.07
N ILE A 139 -14.07 5.26 21.83
CA ILE A 139 -15.49 5.51 21.55
C ILE A 139 -16.36 4.35 22.04
N VAL A 140 -15.96 3.12 21.76
CA VAL A 140 -16.69 1.91 22.22
C VAL A 140 -16.71 1.86 23.74
N SER A 141 -15.58 2.11 24.40
CA SER A 141 -15.50 2.13 25.86
C SER A 141 -16.41 3.18 26.47
N ALA A 142 -16.45 4.39 25.91
CA ALA A 142 -17.31 5.45 26.36
C ALA A 142 -18.79 5.06 26.21
N CYS A 143 -19.15 4.45 25.10
CA CYS A 143 -20.51 3.95 24.89
C CYS A 143 -20.91 2.91 25.92
N LYS A 144 -20.01 1.99 26.25
CA LYS A 144 -20.26 0.97 27.28
C LYS A 144 -20.49 1.60 28.65
N GLN A 145 -19.69 2.63 29.00
CA GLN A 145 -19.85 3.33 30.28
C GLN A 145 -21.17 4.06 30.37
N LEU A 146 -21.70 4.57 29.24
CA LEU A 146 -22.97 5.29 29.21
C LEU A 146 -24.19 4.37 29.33
N PHE A 147 -24.10 3.17 28.79
CA PHE A 147 -25.28 2.27 28.66
C PHE A 147 -25.21 1.00 29.51
N PHE A 148 -24.09 0.76 30.13
CA PHE A 148 -23.87 -0.42 30.96
C PHE A 148 -23.20 -0.07 32.28
#